data_c67285e2cce5ba9aa77f40695878dc15
#
_entry.id   c67285e2cce5ba9aa77f40695878dc15
#
_cell.length_a   1.000
_cell.length_b   1.000
_cell.length_c   1.000
_cell.angle_alpha   90.00
_cell.angle_beta   90.00
_cell.angle_gamma   90.00
#
_symmetry.space_group_name_H-M   'P 1'
#
loop_
_entity.id
_entity.type
_entity.pdbx_description
1 polymer ?
#
loop_
_entity_poly.entity_id
_entity_poly.type
_entity_poly.pdbx_seq_one_letter_code
_entity_poly.pdbx_strand_id
1 'polypeptide(L)'
;MTQHPLSGVYAAAVTPLKPDLSPDLEAVAPFLSFLASRGCHGALIFGTTGEGPSFSPAEREAIWRAALQVREQAPNFRLLAGTGTPSLTETIDLTRLAFELGYDGVVASGTREDGYQSVANH
;
A
#
# COMPACT_ATOMS: atom_id res chain seq x y z
N MET A 1 -22.15 6.19 -17.45
CA MET A 1 -21.90 5.22 -16.38
C MET A 1 -20.90 5.77 -15.39
N THR A 2 -21.23 5.64 -14.14
CA THR A 2 -20.37 6.17 -13.09
C THR A 2 -19.42 5.10 -12.62
N GLN A 3 -18.13 5.39 -12.62
CA GLN A 3 -17.14 4.46 -12.11
C GLN A 3 -16.84 4.76 -10.66
N HIS A 4 -16.61 3.70 -9.91
CA HIS A 4 -16.13 3.86 -8.55
C HIS A 4 -14.75 4.56 -8.60
N PRO A 5 -14.48 5.51 -7.67
CA PRO A 5 -13.20 6.23 -7.71
C PRO A 5 -11.98 5.33 -7.65
N LEU A 6 -12.11 4.14 -7.07
CA LEU A 6 -11.00 3.20 -6.96
C LEU A 6 -11.04 2.10 -8.01
N SER A 7 -11.88 2.22 -9.02
CA SER A 7 -11.91 1.21 -10.07
C SER A 7 -10.67 1.33 -10.93
N GLY A 8 -10.23 0.22 -11.50
CA GLY A 8 -9.06 0.20 -12.35
C GLY A 8 -8.20 -1.02 -12.09
N VAL A 9 -7.02 -1.01 -12.68
CA VAL A 9 -6.05 -2.09 -12.55
C VAL A 9 -5.05 -1.72 -11.46
N TYR A 10 -4.97 -2.55 -10.44
CA TYR A 10 -4.09 -2.32 -9.31
C TYR A 10 -3.09 -3.47 -9.20
N ALA A 11 -1.82 -3.12 -8.94
CA ALA A 11 -0.79 -4.11 -8.72
C ALA A 11 -0.61 -4.32 -7.22
N ALA A 12 -0.40 -5.57 -6.82
CA ALA A 12 0.05 -5.85 -5.47
C ALA A 12 1.55 -5.64 -5.46
N ALA A 13 1.99 -4.50 -4.95
CA ALA A 13 3.37 -4.09 -5.09
C ALA A 13 4.27 -4.81 -4.09
N VAL A 14 5.33 -5.40 -4.60
CA VAL A 14 6.36 -6.01 -3.77
C VAL A 14 7.30 -4.91 -3.30
N THR A 15 7.64 -4.93 -2.02
CA THR A 15 8.56 -3.92 -1.47
C THR A 15 9.98 -4.24 -1.89
N PRO A 16 10.66 -3.29 -2.58
CA PRO A 16 12.07 -3.51 -2.90
C PRO A 16 12.92 -3.63 -1.63
N LEU A 17 13.83 -4.57 -1.64
CA LEU A 17 14.70 -4.81 -0.49
C LEU A 17 16.15 -4.61 -0.88
N LYS A 18 16.94 -4.16 0.10
CA LYS A 18 18.39 -4.13 -0.04
C LYS A 18 18.95 -5.52 0.17
N PRO A 19 20.24 -5.73 -0.13
CA PRO A 19 20.84 -7.04 0.09
C PRO A 19 20.76 -7.53 1.54
N ASP A 20 20.69 -6.61 2.51
CA ASP A 20 20.56 -6.97 3.91
C ASP A 20 19.11 -7.19 4.33
N LEU A 21 18.19 -7.20 3.35
CA LEU A 21 16.75 -7.43 3.54
C LEU A 21 16.00 -6.28 4.19
N SER A 22 16.64 -5.15 4.38
CA SER A 22 15.91 -3.95 4.82
C SER A 22 15.21 -3.28 3.62
N PRO A 23 14.16 -2.50 3.86
CA PRO A 23 13.46 -1.84 2.76
C PRO A 23 14.37 -0.87 2.02
N ASP A 24 14.32 -0.92 0.70
CA ASP A 24 15.04 0.03 -0.13
C ASP A 24 14.11 1.19 -0.44
N LEU A 25 14.11 2.19 0.43
CA LEU A 25 13.15 3.28 0.35
C LEU A 25 13.34 4.12 -0.91
N GLU A 26 14.56 4.21 -1.42
CA GLU A 26 14.81 5.00 -2.62
C GLU A 26 14.29 4.33 -3.87
N ALA A 27 14.07 3.02 -3.82
CA ALA A 27 13.56 2.29 -4.98
C ALA A 27 12.05 2.22 -5.03
N VAL A 28 11.35 2.63 -3.97
CA VAL A 28 9.89 2.44 -3.90
C VAL A 28 9.17 3.30 -4.94
N ALA A 29 9.42 4.60 -4.96
CA ALA A 29 8.71 5.47 -5.88
C ALA A 29 9.07 5.18 -7.34
N PRO A 30 10.33 4.93 -7.69
CA PRO A 30 10.64 4.54 -9.08
C PRO A 30 9.94 3.26 -9.50
N PHE A 31 9.82 2.28 -8.63
CA PHE A 31 9.11 1.05 -8.95
C PHE A 31 7.62 1.35 -9.20
N LEU A 32 7.01 2.19 -8.38
CA LEU A 32 5.61 2.55 -8.57
C LEU A 32 5.43 3.37 -9.85
N SER A 33 6.37 4.25 -10.17
CA SER A 33 6.32 4.98 -11.43
C SER A 33 6.37 4.03 -12.62
N PHE A 34 7.18 2.99 -12.52
CA PHE A 34 7.23 1.97 -13.55
C PHE A 34 5.86 1.32 -13.74
N LEU A 35 5.21 0.95 -12.62
CA LEU A 35 3.88 0.34 -12.70
C LEU A 35 2.88 1.29 -13.35
N ALA A 36 2.93 2.56 -13.00
CA ALA A 36 2.05 3.56 -13.59
C ALA A 36 2.28 3.66 -15.09
N SER A 37 3.53 3.62 -15.52
CA SER A 37 3.87 3.70 -16.95
C SER A 37 3.41 2.46 -17.72
N ARG A 38 3.18 1.36 -17.02
CA ARG A 38 2.72 0.12 -17.64
C ARG A 38 1.20 -0.02 -17.62
N GLY A 39 0.50 1.03 -17.21
CA GLY A 39 -0.96 1.04 -17.28
C GLY A 39 -1.67 0.75 -15.98
N CYS A 40 -0.95 0.57 -14.88
CA CYS A 40 -1.62 0.39 -13.60
C CYS A 40 -2.21 1.71 -13.12
N HIS A 41 -3.40 1.65 -12.55
CA HIS A 41 -4.06 2.81 -12.00
C HIS A 41 -3.67 3.07 -10.56
N GLY A 42 -3.12 2.07 -9.91
CA GLY A 42 -2.67 2.21 -8.53
C GLY A 42 -1.96 0.96 -8.07
N ALA A 43 -1.59 0.96 -6.81
CA ALA A 43 -0.88 -0.17 -6.20
C ALA A 43 -1.33 -0.35 -4.77
N LEU A 44 -1.34 -1.62 -4.34
CA LEU A 44 -1.57 -2.00 -2.96
C LEU A 44 -0.22 -2.28 -2.33
N ILE A 45 0.12 -1.50 -1.32
CA ILE A 45 1.38 -1.64 -0.60
C ILE A 45 1.12 -2.51 0.63
N PHE A 46 1.84 -3.62 0.74
CA PHE A 46 1.64 -4.62 1.78
C PHE A 46 0.33 -5.39 1.61
N GLY A 47 0.06 -5.84 0.38
CA GLY A 47 -1.03 -6.77 0.17
C GLY A 47 -0.74 -8.12 0.80
N THR A 48 -1.71 -9.01 0.75
CA THR A 48 -1.61 -10.30 1.41
C THR A 48 -0.98 -11.36 0.51
N THR A 49 -0.28 -10.97 -0.51
CA THR A 49 0.27 -11.94 -1.46
C THR A 49 1.49 -12.67 -0.92
N GLY A 50 1.67 -12.66 0.38
CA GLY A 50 2.69 -13.50 0.97
C GLY A 50 4.08 -12.95 0.90
N GLU A 51 4.22 -11.65 0.90
CA GLU A 51 5.54 -11.11 1.14
C GLU A 51 6.01 -11.64 2.48
N GLY A 52 7.04 -12.45 2.43
CA GLY A 52 7.47 -13.17 3.59
C GLY A 52 7.82 -12.31 4.78
N PRO A 53 8.64 -11.27 4.61
CA PRO A 53 9.07 -10.55 5.79
C PRO A 53 7.95 -9.71 6.36
N SER A 54 7.91 -9.69 7.68
CA SER A 54 7.04 -8.78 8.40
C SER A 54 7.80 -7.50 8.64
N PHE A 55 7.17 -6.40 8.33
CA PHE A 55 7.76 -5.10 8.61
C PHE A 55 7.16 -4.53 9.88
N SER A 56 7.99 -3.88 10.69
CA SER A 56 7.51 -3.18 11.86
C SER A 56 6.62 -2.02 11.47
N PRO A 57 5.80 -1.51 12.40
CA PRO A 57 5.01 -0.33 12.07
C PRO A 57 5.85 0.85 11.60
N ALA A 58 7.03 1.04 12.19
CA ALA A 58 7.91 2.13 11.76
C ALA A 58 8.41 1.91 10.34
N GLU A 59 8.74 0.67 9.98
CA GLU A 59 9.16 0.36 8.62
C GLU A 59 8.01 0.55 7.63
N ARG A 60 6.81 0.16 8.00
CA ARG A 60 5.65 0.37 7.14
C ARG A 60 5.42 1.85 6.89
N GLU A 61 5.51 2.66 7.93
CA GLU A 61 5.34 4.09 7.77
C GLU A 61 6.39 4.66 6.82
N ALA A 62 7.66 4.25 6.97
CA ALA A 62 8.71 4.74 6.10
C ALA A 62 8.45 4.37 4.64
N ILE A 63 7.99 3.15 4.40
CA ILE A 63 7.69 2.70 3.04
C ILE A 63 6.51 3.46 2.47
N TRP A 64 5.46 3.68 3.26
CA TRP A 64 4.29 4.43 2.79
C TRP A 64 4.65 5.88 2.47
N ARG A 65 5.51 6.50 3.26
CA ARG A 65 5.96 7.87 2.98
C ARG A 65 6.80 7.91 1.71
N ALA A 66 7.66 6.93 1.52
CA ALA A 66 8.46 6.86 0.29
C ALA A 66 7.58 6.67 -0.93
N ALA A 67 6.52 5.87 -0.81
CA ALA A 67 5.63 5.61 -1.93
C ALA A 67 4.89 6.87 -2.38
N LEU A 68 4.62 7.79 -1.47
CA LEU A 68 3.90 9.02 -1.83
C LEU A 68 4.64 9.84 -2.87
N GLN A 69 5.94 9.67 -3.00
CA GLN A 69 6.72 10.42 -3.97
C GLN A 69 6.33 10.09 -5.41
N VAL A 70 5.70 8.94 -5.64
CA VAL A 70 5.24 8.61 -6.99
C VAL A 70 4.26 9.64 -7.52
N ARG A 71 3.54 10.32 -6.64
CA ARG A 71 2.56 11.32 -7.05
C ARG A 71 3.18 12.54 -7.70
N GLU A 72 4.47 12.76 -7.53
CA GLU A 72 5.15 13.85 -8.21
C GLU A 72 5.21 13.61 -9.72
N GLN A 73 5.28 12.36 -10.14
CA GLN A 73 5.34 12.02 -11.54
C GLN A 73 4.02 11.44 -12.06
N ALA A 74 3.22 10.86 -11.18
CA ALA A 74 1.95 10.27 -11.55
C ALA A 74 0.90 10.72 -10.53
N PRO A 75 0.40 11.96 -10.63
CA PRO A 75 -0.48 12.52 -9.60
C PRO A 75 -1.76 11.75 -9.38
N ASN A 76 -2.23 11.03 -10.39
CA ASN A 76 -3.48 10.30 -10.29
C ASN A 76 -3.29 8.84 -9.91
N PHE A 77 -2.05 8.42 -9.70
CA PHE A 77 -1.79 7.04 -9.28
C PHE A 77 -2.31 6.84 -7.87
N ARG A 78 -3.12 5.82 -7.69
CA ARG A 78 -3.79 5.60 -6.42
C ARG A 78 -2.98 4.67 -5.55
N LEU A 79 -2.92 4.98 -4.27
CA LEU A 79 -2.17 4.19 -3.30
C LEU A 79 -3.13 3.60 -2.28
N LEU A 80 -3.09 2.30 -2.14
CA LEU A 80 -3.84 1.58 -1.12
C LEU A 80 -2.83 0.97 -0.15
N ALA A 81 -3.18 1.00 1.11
CA ALA A 81 -2.28 0.51 2.16
C ALA A 81 -2.83 -0.78 2.75
N GLY A 82 -1.99 -1.79 2.85
CA GLY A 82 -2.34 -3.00 3.58
C GLY A 82 -2.05 -2.78 5.05
N THR A 83 -3.08 -2.78 5.88
CA THR A 83 -2.95 -2.42 7.29
C THR A 83 -3.19 -3.59 8.23
N GLY A 84 -3.53 -4.76 7.71
CA GLY A 84 -3.83 -5.91 8.56
C GLY A 84 -2.61 -6.43 9.31
N THR A 85 -2.78 -6.65 10.59
CA THR A 85 -1.80 -7.30 11.44
C THR A 85 -2.55 -8.21 12.40
N PRO A 86 -1.83 -9.12 13.11
CA PRO A 86 -2.50 -9.92 14.14
C PRO A 86 -3.03 -9.10 15.31
N SER A 87 -2.52 -7.88 15.49
CA SER A 87 -2.98 -7.02 16.57
C SER A 87 -4.03 -6.07 16.06
N LEU A 88 -5.23 -6.10 16.64
CA LEU A 88 -6.30 -5.20 16.25
C LEU A 88 -5.92 -3.75 16.51
N THR A 89 -5.30 -3.48 17.66
CA THR A 89 -4.88 -2.12 17.99
C THR A 89 -3.88 -1.59 16.95
N GLU A 90 -2.91 -2.41 16.58
CA GLU A 90 -1.93 -2.02 15.59
C GLU A 90 -2.58 -1.79 14.23
N THR A 91 -3.54 -2.63 13.85
CA THR A 91 -4.27 -2.46 12.60
C THR A 91 -5.01 -1.13 12.57
N ILE A 92 -5.64 -0.76 13.68
CA ILE A 92 -6.36 0.51 13.77
C ILE A 92 -5.39 1.68 13.63
N ASP A 93 -4.25 1.61 14.31
CA ASP A 93 -3.26 2.68 14.24
C ASP A 93 -2.69 2.83 12.84
N LEU A 94 -2.40 1.72 12.17
CA LEU A 94 -1.88 1.76 10.80
C LEU A 94 -2.93 2.29 9.83
N THR A 95 -4.19 1.93 10.03
CA THR A 95 -5.26 2.43 9.17
C THR A 95 -5.38 3.95 9.30
N ARG A 96 -5.33 4.45 10.53
CA ARG A 96 -5.38 5.88 10.75
C ARG A 96 -4.20 6.59 10.12
N LEU A 97 -3.01 6.02 10.28
CA LEU A 97 -1.82 6.59 9.68
C LEU A 97 -1.93 6.66 8.16
N ALA A 98 -2.41 5.60 7.54
CA ALA A 98 -2.54 5.58 6.08
C ALA A 98 -3.43 6.73 5.58
N PHE A 99 -4.55 6.96 6.26
CA PHE A 99 -5.41 8.06 5.87
C PHE A 99 -4.78 9.42 6.16
N GLU A 100 -4.05 9.54 7.25
CA GLU A 100 -3.34 10.78 7.56
C GLU A 100 -2.29 11.09 6.51
N LEU A 101 -1.66 10.08 5.95
CA LEU A 101 -0.67 10.26 4.89
C LEU A 101 -1.30 10.56 3.53
N GLY A 102 -2.61 10.42 3.42
CA GLY A 102 -3.31 10.73 2.18
C GLY A 102 -3.47 9.56 1.23
N TYR A 103 -3.38 8.34 1.72
CA TYR A 103 -3.66 7.16 0.91
C TYR A 103 -5.14 7.13 0.52
N ASP A 104 -5.40 6.53 -0.63
CA ASP A 104 -6.75 6.52 -1.20
C ASP A 104 -7.65 5.47 -0.59
N GLY A 105 -7.08 4.49 0.07
CA GLY A 105 -7.86 3.46 0.74
C GLY A 105 -6.96 2.51 1.50
N VAL A 106 -7.58 1.60 2.23
CA VAL A 106 -6.84 0.59 2.98
C VAL A 106 -7.47 -0.78 2.72
N VAL A 107 -6.63 -1.81 2.87
CA VAL A 107 -7.08 -3.19 2.84
C VAL A 107 -6.59 -3.84 4.12
N ALA A 108 -7.51 -4.33 4.92
CA ALA A 108 -7.17 -5.03 6.15
C ALA A 108 -7.57 -6.48 5.97
N SER A 109 -6.57 -7.38 5.98
CA SER A 109 -6.88 -8.79 5.98
C SER A 109 -7.28 -9.16 7.40
N GLY A 110 -8.46 -9.72 7.54
CA GLY A 110 -8.88 -10.18 8.84
C GLY A 110 -8.28 -11.52 9.17
N THR A 111 -8.46 -11.93 10.41
CA THR A 111 -8.18 -13.29 10.82
C THR A 111 -9.32 -14.21 10.44
N ARG A 112 -10.30 -13.69 9.74
CA ARG A 112 -11.51 -14.42 9.39
C ARG A 112 -11.31 -15.20 8.10
N GLU A 113 -12.10 -16.21 7.94
CA GLU A 113 -12.01 -17.07 6.76
C GLU A 113 -12.38 -16.35 5.48
N ASP A 114 -13.21 -15.32 5.59
CA ASP A 114 -13.63 -14.58 4.41
C ASP A 114 -12.56 -13.62 3.89
N GLY A 115 -11.44 -13.51 4.59
CA GLY A 115 -10.29 -12.81 4.05
C GLY A 115 -10.38 -11.30 4.15
N TYR A 116 -10.43 -10.66 3.03
CA TYR A 116 -10.24 -9.23 2.95
C TYR A 116 -11.47 -8.41 3.23
N GLN A 117 -11.25 -7.25 3.81
CA GLN A 117 -12.22 -6.19 3.74
C GLN A 117 -11.53 -4.96 3.19
N SER A 118 -12.13 -4.37 2.18
CA SER A 118 -11.61 -3.17 1.56
C SER A 118 -12.42 -1.99 2.07
N VAL A 119 -11.74 -0.98 2.58
CA VAL A 119 -12.41 0.19 3.13
C VAL A 119 -11.91 1.40 2.35
N ALA A 120 -12.82 2.01 1.60
CA ALA A 120 -12.47 3.21 0.88
C ALA A 120 -12.44 4.40 1.84
N ASN A 121 -11.59 5.36 1.51
CA ASN A 121 -11.53 6.61 2.24
C ASN A 121 -12.73 7.46 1.87
N HIS A 122 -13.41 7.95 2.86
CA HIS A 122 -14.58 8.79 2.65
C HIS A 122 -14.27 10.25 2.81
#